data_8dff115472e498b428e650e57f7ad0d8
#
_entry.id   8dff115472e498b428e650e57f7ad0d8
#
_cell.length_a   1.000
_cell.length_b   1.000
_cell.length_c   1.000
_cell.angle_alpha   90.00
_cell.angle_beta   90.00
_cell.angle_gamma   90.00
#
_symmetry.space_group_name_H-M   'P 1'
#
loop_
_entity.id
_entity.type
_entity.pdbx_description
1 polymer ?
#
loop_
_entity_poly.entity_id
_entity_poly.type
_entity_poly.pdbx_seq_one_letter_code
_entity_poly.pdbx_strand_id
1 'polypeptide(L)'
;MAFNKCPIEVNQMIALQLSDKDIASYRLVCRTANDAVDGDYDRFWFLRWHQQFDYPIKAHSGGHVQTKQEYQNRMGKMPKTIKFNGGLTKKEKLYLESIKAIIIEAQPEVGNDYKISGRNVTVLEHFVKSTNIMDVIFVRQPKSMRFGATKPGDLLIRLIQLVLSALALRIEHRIVWSFDISQRMSYLSLIKEPLFNGRSGTEVNIDWTLHVVNFFRYHALRSEEGTLHAPWLDLTEENDGLGLPQLMKKGLNNVGHATVGQNWKGTYAFLDRDEVREIRKPNGDQTGLYQDKNIDGGEGAIQRLKIEFPEKPQFAWPQLFENHLESVNFHRNRLTSLNLNPPRVTRPRAQHSQMPVYGPQTFPLHYTRRFEGTGYDDEDFFGAGWINPLPAQHGIPGFKRMTMMKFFRDEQGLVDVNALWAYEGVVLPGDQIIVGRWWAPEGLDRQSREEVYSGPFILWNVDSLEKHKEDRKAEELDAPLSL
;
A
#
# COMPACT_ATOMS: atom_id res chain seq x y z
N MET A 1 -15.32 25.91 46.95
CA MET A 1 -15.17 24.77 46.01
C MET A 1 -13.71 24.58 45.72
N ALA A 2 -13.17 23.34 45.77
CA ALA A 2 -11.75 23.04 45.66
C ALA A 2 -11.15 23.44 44.30
N PHE A 3 -11.88 23.31 43.22
CA PHE A 3 -11.38 23.61 41.83
C PHE A 3 -10.96 25.08 41.61
N ASN A 4 -11.57 26.05 42.30
CA ASN A 4 -11.16 27.44 42.17
C ASN A 4 -9.81 27.78 42.78
N LYS A 5 -9.26 26.84 43.59
CA LYS A 5 -7.94 26.98 44.26
C LYS A 5 -6.84 26.17 43.60
N CYS A 6 -7.19 25.33 42.62
CA CYS A 6 -6.20 24.55 41.90
C CYS A 6 -5.48 25.43 40.85
N PRO A 7 -4.17 25.29 40.67
CA PRO A 7 -3.45 25.89 39.58
C PRO A 7 -4.08 25.51 38.23
N ILE A 8 -3.94 26.39 37.23
CA ILE A 8 -4.53 26.17 35.90
C ILE A 8 -4.01 24.90 35.24
N GLU A 9 -2.76 24.57 35.45
CA GLU A 9 -2.08 23.38 34.91
C GLU A 9 -2.70 22.09 35.48
N VAL A 10 -3.03 22.08 36.78
CA VAL A 10 -3.67 20.93 37.42
C VAL A 10 -5.10 20.74 36.86
N ASN A 11 -5.84 21.84 36.67
CA ASN A 11 -7.14 21.77 36.03
C ASN A 11 -7.07 21.31 34.58
N GLN A 12 -6.02 21.72 33.83
CA GLN A 12 -5.75 21.21 32.48
C GLN A 12 -5.45 19.71 32.49
N MET A 13 -4.59 19.24 33.40
CA MET A 13 -4.27 17.81 33.53
C MET A 13 -5.53 16.98 33.85
N ILE A 14 -6.39 17.46 34.74
CA ILE A 14 -7.67 16.79 35.03
C ILE A 14 -8.54 16.75 33.77
N ALA A 15 -8.70 17.88 33.07
CA ALA A 15 -9.51 17.95 31.87
C ALA A 15 -9.01 17.05 30.74
N LEU A 16 -7.67 16.85 30.61
CA LEU A 16 -7.08 15.96 29.63
C LEU A 16 -7.43 14.48 29.84
N GLN A 17 -7.80 14.08 31.06
CA GLN A 17 -8.24 12.71 31.36
C GLN A 17 -9.74 12.48 31.08
N LEU A 18 -10.49 13.55 30.82
CA LEU A 18 -11.92 13.46 30.61
C LEU A 18 -12.29 13.14 29.15
N SER A 19 -13.46 12.55 28.95
CA SER A 19 -14.06 12.43 27.61
C SER A 19 -14.44 13.81 27.06
N ASP A 20 -14.55 13.95 25.74
CA ASP A 20 -14.94 15.23 25.12
C ASP A 20 -16.30 15.76 25.63
N LYS A 21 -17.22 14.83 25.93
CA LYS A 21 -18.52 15.17 26.55
C LYS A 21 -18.33 15.71 27.96
N ASP A 22 -17.46 15.09 28.74
CA ASP A 22 -17.21 15.48 30.11
C ASP A 22 -16.40 16.79 30.19
N ILE A 23 -15.49 17.04 29.24
CA ILE A 23 -14.80 18.33 29.07
C ILE A 23 -15.82 19.45 28.88
N ALA A 24 -16.84 19.23 28.03
CA ALA A 24 -17.91 20.21 27.85
C ALA A 24 -18.66 20.52 29.14
N SER A 25 -18.92 19.51 29.96
CA SER A 25 -19.54 19.66 31.29
C SER A 25 -18.61 20.30 32.30
N TYR A 26 -17.32 19.91 32.32
CA TYR A 26 -16.28 20.42 33.20
C TYR A 26 -16.10 21.93 33.07
N ARG A 27 -16.13 22.46 31.85
CA ARG A 27 -16.04 23.90 31.56
C ARG A 27 -17.14 24.71 32.24
N LEU A 28 -18.28 24.10 32.50
CA LEU A 28 -19.47 24.77 33.16
C LEU A 28 -19.38 24.76 34.68
N VAL A 29 -18.42 24.03 35.28
CA VAL A 29 -18.32 23.88 36.74
C VAL A 29 -17.94 25.18 37.45
N CYS A 30 -16.93 25.89 36.91
CA CYS A 30 -16.49 27.17 37.46
C CYS A 30 -15.59 27.90 36.41
N ARG A 31 -15.31 29.18 36.68
CA ARG A 31 -14.50 30.04 35.79
C ARG A 31 -13.10 29.48 35.59
N THR A 32 -12.44 29.02 36.65
CA THR A 32 -11.09 28.47 36.57
C THR A 32 -11.03 27.19 35.71
N ALA A 33 -12.09 26.35 35.77
CA ALA A 33 -12.18 25.17 34.90
C ALA A 33 -12.39 25.56 33.43
N ASN A 34 -13.20 26.60 33.17
CA ASN A 34 -13.36 27.14 31.83
C ASN A 34 -12.05 27.74 31.28
N ASP A 35 -11.37 28.54 32.11
CA ASP A 35 -10.11 29.19 31.73
C ASP A 35 -9.01 28.15 31.48
N ALA A 36 -8.99 27.03 32.22
CA ALA A 36 -8.07 25.93 32.00
C ALA A 36 -8.23 25.26 30.64
N VAL A 37 -9.45 25.21 30.09
CA VAL A 37 -9.73 24.58 28.80
C VAL A 37 -9.65 25.57 27.64
N ASP A 38 -10.14 26.79 27.85
CA ASP A 38 -10.32 27.77 26.75
C ASP A 38 -9.49 29.05 26.91
N GLY A 39 -8.78 29.23 28.04
CA GLY A 39 -8.16 30.52 28.40
C GLY A 39 -6.71 30.70 28.01
N ASP A 40 -5.97 29.62 27.73
CA ASP A 40 -4.50 29.68 27.55
C ASP A 40 -4.10 29.37 26.10
N TYR A 41 -4.29 30.34 25.19
CA TYR A 41 -3.78 30.31 23.79
C TYR A 41 -3.85 28.94 23.10
N ASP A 42 -4.97 28.25 23.28
CA ASP A 42 -5.19 26.88 22.73
C ASP A 42 -4.27 25.77 23.27
N ARG A 43 -3.48 26.02 24.34
CA ARG A 43 -2.55 25.03 24.90
C ARG A 43 -3.24 23.72 25.29
N PHE A 44 -4.40 23.80 25.94
CA PHE A 44 -5.18 22.62 26.30
C PHE A 44 -5.56 21.82 25.04
N TRP A 45 -6.09 22.50 24.00
CA TRP A 45 -6.53 21.87 22.76
C TRP A 45 -5.34 21.31 21.95
N PHE A 46 -4.17 21.96 22.03
CA PHE A 46 -2.92 21.44 21.47
C PHE A 46 -2.51 20.13 22.15
N LEU A 47 -2.51 20.05 23.49
CA LEU A 47 -2.22 18.84 24.24
C LEU A 47 -3.28 17.75 23.97
N ARG A 48 -4.56 18.12 23.90
CA ARG A 48 -5.66 17.20 23.56
C ARG A 48 -5.52 16.62 22.17
N TRP A 49 -5.13 17.45 21.19
CA TRP A 49 -4.80 16.99 19.84
C TRP A 49 -3.71 15.93 19.89
N HIS A 50 -2.61 16.22 20.58
CA HIS A 50 -1.48 15.32 20.71
C HIS A 50 -1.79 14.01 21.44
N GLN A 51 -2.83 13.93 22.23
CA GLN A 51 -3.27 12.66 22.81
C GLN A 51 -3.92 11.73 21.78
N GLN A 52 -4.54 12.29 20.73
CA GLN A 52 -5.38 11.55 19.79
C GLN A 52 -4.76 11.41 18.40
N PHE A 53 -4.01 12.41 17.95
CA PHE A 53 -3.50 12.50 16.58
C PHE A 53 -2.02 12.83 16.55
N ASP A 54 -1.37 12.46 15.46
CA ASP A 54 -0.02 12.90 15.17
C ASP A 54 -0.01 14.41 14.85
N TYR A 55 1.16 15.04 14.96
CA TYR A 55 1.28 16.47 14.69
C TYR A 55 1.10 16.76 13.20
N PRO A 56 0.26 17.72 12.80
CA PRO A 56 0.13 18.08 11.40
C PRO A 56 1.47 18.68 10.91
N ILE A 57 2.04 18.11 9.88
CA ILE A 57 3.33 18.52 9.28
C ILE A 57 3.28 19.96 8.75
N LYS A 58 2.11 20.48 8.48
CA LYS A 58 1.89 21.89 8.16
C LYS A 58 1.62 22.68 9.44
N ALA A 59 2.64 22.85 10.29
CA ALA A 59 2.70 24.05 11.10
C ALA A 59 2.80 25.21 10.12
N HIS A 60 1.69 25.89 9.88
CA HIS A 60 1.64 27.03 8.97
C HIS A 60 2.66 28.04 9.48
N SER A 61 3.63 28.36 8.65
CA SER A 61 4.53 29.46 8.85
C SER A 61 3.70 30.72 9.18
N GLY A 62 3.56 31.05 10.46
CA GLY A 62 3.10 32.35 10.93
C GLY A 62 1.70 32.49 11.53
N GLY A 63 0.96 31.43 11.80
CA GLY A 63 -0.35 31.56 12.47
C GLY A 63 -0.50 30.54 13.59
N HIS A 64 -0.99 31.00 14.76
CA HIS A 64 -1.54 30.11 15.76
C HIS A 64 -2.67 29.29 15.10
N VAL A 65 -2.46 27.99 14.92
CA VAL A 65 -3.49 27.09 14.46
C VAL A 65 -4.61 27.18 15.48
N GLN A 66 -5.84 27.39 15.00
CA GLN A 66 -7.02 27.31 15.87
C GLN A 66 -7.26 25.84 16.22
N THR A 67 -6.38 25.30 17.06
CA THR A 67 -6.28 23.88 17.38
C THR A 67 -7.57 23.34 17.94
N LYS A 68 -8.31 24.15 18.72
CA LYS A 68 -9.63 23.83 19.21
C LYS A 68 -10.63 23.56 18.08
N GLN A 69 -10.73 24.48 17.13
CA GLN A 69 -11.71 24.37 16.05
C GLN A 69 -11.37 23.21 15.12
N GLU A 70 -10.10 22.98 14.84
CA GLU A 70 -9.64 21.86 14.02
C GLU A 70 -9.90 20.52 14.73
N TYR A 71 -9.60 20.42 16.04
CA TYR A 71 -9.91 19.25 16.84
C TYR A 71 -11.42 18.94 16.82
N GLN A 72 -12.24 19.94 17.14
CA GLN A 72 -13.70 19.80 17.17
C GLN A 72 -14.28 19.45 15.79
N ASN A 73 -13.78 20.07 14.72
CA ASN A 73 -14.18 19.75 13.36
C ASN A 73 -13.81 18.31 12.97
N ARG A 74 -12.63 17.84 13.37
CA ARG A 74 -12.20 16.46 13.10
C ARG A 74 -13.04 15.46 13.88
N MET A 75 -13.20 15.66 15.19
CA MET A 75 -14.00 14.79 16.05
C MET A 75 -15.47 14.80 15.66
N GLY A 76 -16.01 15.95 15.26
CA GLY A 76 -17.40 16.07 14.78
C GLY A 76 -17.66 15.37 13.45
N LYS A 77 -16.65 15.22 12.62
CA LYS A 77 -16.73 14.48 11.35
C LYS A 77 -16.43 12.98 11.50
N MET A 78 -15.98 12.54 12.67
CA MET A 78 -15.66 11.14 12.97
C MET A 78 -16.72 10.55 13.93
N PRO A 79 -17.91 10.18 13.44
CA PRO A 79 -18.91 9.55 14.30
C PRO A 79 -18.39 8.22 14.82
N LYS A 80 -18.72 7.88 16.07
CA LYS A 80 -18.26 6.66 16.75
C LYS A 80 -18.61 5.38 16.00
N THR A 81 -19.67 5.41 15.20
CA THR A 81 -20.12 4.29 14.38
C THR A 81 -20.65 4.81 13.05
N ILE A 82 -20.10 4.31 11.95
CA ILE A 82 -20.60 4.52 10.61
C ILE A 82 -20.66 3.19 9.88
N LYS A 83 -21.76 2.94 9.17
CA LYS A 83 -21.83 1.87 8.18
C LYS A 83 -21.76 2.49 6.80
N PHE A 84 -20.75 2.15 6.07
CA PHE A 84 -20.58 2.59 4.68
C PHE A 84 -21.53 1.84 3.76
N ASN A 85 -22.05 2.56 2.78
CA ASN A 85 -22.83 2.01 1.67
C ASN A 85 -22.27 2.57 0.34
N GLY A 86 -21.02 2.28 0.07
CA GLY A 86 -20.32 2.68 -1.15
C GLY A 86 -19.74 4.10 -1.17
N GLY A 87 -19.73 4.83 -0.05
CA GLY A 87 -19.13 6.18 0.01
C GLY A 87 -19.93 7.28 -0.68
N LEU A 88 -21.20 7.05 -0.98
CA LEU A 88 -22.02 7.94 -1.83
C LEU A 88 -22.68 9.09 -1.08
N THR A 89 -23.01 8.91 0.20
CA THR A 89 -23.70 9.93 0.97
C THR A 89 -22.77 11.08 1.37
N LYS A 90 -23.34 12.28 1.56
CA LYS A 90 -22.59 13.45 2.04
C LYS A 90 -21.86 13.17 3.36
N LYS A 91 -22.51 12.43 4.27
CA LYS A 91 -21.92 12.04 5.56
C LYS A 91 -20.73 11.11 5.40
N GLU A 92 -20.86 10.08 4.56
CA GLU A 92 -19.77 9.16 4.25
C GLU A 92 -18.57 9.89 3.63
N LYS A 93 -18.80 10.78 2.66
CA LYS A 93 -17.75 11.59 2.03
C LYS A 93 -16.98 12.45 3.03
N LEU A 94 -17.68 13.14 3.92
CA LEU A 94 -17.05 13.95 4.98
C LEU A 94 -16.19 13.09 5.91
N TYR A 95 -16.67 11.90 6.23
CA TYR A 95 -15.91 10.96 7.04
C TYR A 95 -14.68 10.43 6.32
N LEU A 96 -14.82 10.01 5.06
CA LEU A 96 -13.71 9.53 4.22
C LEU A 96 -12.65 10.61 4.01
N GLU A 97 -13.03 11.87 3.82
CA GLU A 97 -12.06 12.99 3.74
C GLU A 97 -11.31 13.19 5.07
N SER A 98 -11.96 12.96 6.22
CA SER A 98 -11.29 13.02 7.52
C SER A 98 -10.30 11.86 7.69
N ILE A 99 -10.66 10.63 7.29
CA ILE A 99 -9.75 9.48 7.29
C ILE A 99 -8.58 9.69 6.33
N LYS A 100 -8.83 10.22 5.14
CA LYS A 100 -7.77 10.60 4.19
C LYS A 100 -6.77 11.58 4.81
N ALA A 101 -7.24 12.58 5.53
CA ALA A 101 -6.37 13.52 6.23
C ALA A 101 -5.52 12.81 7.30
N ILE A 102 -6.12 11.91 8.09
CA ILE A 102 -5.41 11.11 9.11
C ILE A 102 -4.33 10.22 8.46
N ILE A 103 -4.64 9.59 7.32
CA ILE A 103 -3.67 8.80 6.55
C ILE A 103 -2.47 9.66 6.11
N ILE A 104 -2.73 10.84 5.55
CA ILE A 104 -1.68 11.74 5.04
C ILE A 104 -0.80 12.29 6.17
N GLU A 105 -1.41 12.57 7.31
CA GLU A 105 -0.73 13.14 8.48
C GLU A 105 -0.09 12.07 9.39
N ALA A 106 -0.29 10.79 9.11
CA ALA A 106 0.28 9.73 9.93
C ALA A 106 1.81 9.80 9.97
N GLN A 107 2.36 9.74 11.17
CA GLN A 107 3.79 9.68 11.46
C GLN A 107 4.09 8.40 12.22
N PRO A 108 4.20 7.29 11.51
CA PRO A 108 4.48 6.00 12.14
C PRO A 108 5.90 5.98 12.69
N GLU A 109 6.05 5.31 13.82
CA GLU A 109 7.33 5.05 14.48
C GLU A 109 7.49 3.55 14.67
N VAL A 110 8.71 3.06 14.55
CA VAL A 110 9.05 1.67 14.86
C VAL A 110 9.44 1.59 16.32
N GLY A 111 8.65 0.89 17.12
CA GLY A 111 8.92 0.69 18.55
C GLY A 111 10.12 -0.25 18.80
N ASN A 112 10.51 -0.37 20.07
CA ASN A 112 11.58 -1.29 20.50
C ASN A 112 11.20 -2.77 20.27
N ASP A 113 9.92 -3.06 20.17
CA ASP A 113 9.37 -4.37 19.79
C ASP A 113 9.26 -4.57 18.27
N TYR A 114 9.87 -3.69 17.48
CA TYR A 114 9.82 -3.66 16.00
C TYR A 114 8.42 -3.46 15.40
N LYS A 115 7.39 -3.30 16.22
CA LYS A 115 6.04 -3.01 15.75
C LYS A 115 5.92 -1.55 15.36
N ILE A 116 5.16 -1.32 14.29
CA ILE A 116 4.85 0.03 13.83
C ILE A 116 3.72 0.58 14.68
N SER A 117 3.94 1.72 15.28
CA SER A 117 2.98 2.43 16.11
C SER A 117 2.86 3.90 15.67
N GLY A 118 1.90 4.59 16.24
CA GLY A 118 1.60 6.00 15.99
C GLY A 118 0.17 6.29 16.37
N ARG A 119 -0.13 7.51 16.72
CA ARG A 119 -1.51 7.87 17.13
C ARG A 119 -2.48 7.74 15.96
N ASN A 120 -2.10 8.27 14.80
CA ASN A 120 -2.90 8.14 13.60
C ASN A 120 -3.00 6.69 13.13
N VAL A 121 -1.93 5.89 13.27
CA VAL A 121 -1.96 4.45 12.98
C VAL A 121 -3.00 3.76 13.87
N THR A 122 -2.99 4.03 15.18
CA THR A 122 -3.97 3.47 16.13
C THR A 122 -5.41 3.88 15.78
N VAL A 123 -5.61 5.14 15.38
CA VAL A 123 -6.92 5.62 14.92
C VAL A 123 -7.39 4.87 13.67
N LEU A 124 -6.49 4.64 12.70
CA LEU A 124 -6.79 3.89 11.48
C LEU A 124 -7.11 2.42 11.76
N GLU A 125 -6.36 1.77 12.65
CA GLU A 125 -6.67 0.40 13.08
C GLU A 125 -8.04 0.30 13.77
N HIS A 126 -8.32 1.23 14.68
CA HIS A 126 -9.64 1.30 15.31
C HIS A 126 -10.75 1.56 14.30
N PHE A 127 -10.52 2.43 13.33
CA PHE A 127 -11.45 2.71 12.24
C PHE A 127 -11.78 1.45 11.44
N VAL A 128 -10.79 0.68 11.03
CA VAL A 128 -11.01 -0.57 10.30
C VAL A 128 -11.78 -1.58 11.15
N LYS A 129 -11.45 -1.73 12.45
CA LYS A 129 -12.10 -2.67 13.37
C LYS A 129 -13.55 -2.27 13.72
N SER A 130 -13.85 -0.97 13.77
CA SER A 130 -15.16 -0.47 14.20
C SER A 130 -16.15 -0.20 13.06
N THR A 131 -15.73 -0.33 11.81
CA THR A 131 -16.55 -0.05 10.64
C THR A 131 -16.56 -1.23 9.68
N ASN A 132 -17.46 -1.19 8.70
CA ASN A 132 -17.49 -2.15 7.62
C ASN A 132 -16.68 -1.68 6.39
N ILE A 133 -15.68 -0.81 6.56
CA ILE A 133 -14.95 -0.22 5.45
C ILE A 133 -14.36 -1.29 4.53
N MET A 134 -13.82 -2.38 5.09
CA MET A 134 -13.18 -3.44 4.31
C MET A 134 -14.17 -4.41 3.64
N ASP A 135 -15.46 -4.32 4.00
CA ASP A 135 -16.50 -5.22 3.47
C ASP A 135 -17.25 -4.58 2.30
N VAL A 136 -17.27 -3.25 2.21
CA VAL A 136 -18.17 -2.51 1.31
C VAL A 136 -17.76 -2.58 -0.16
N ILE A 137 -16.48 -2.75 -0.47
CA ILE A 137 -15.99 -2.81 -1.86
C ILE A 137 -16.61 -3.97 -2.64
N PHE A 138 -16.68 -5.11 -1.96
CA PHE A 138 -17.00 -6.38 -2.57
C PHE A 138 -18.48 -6.75 -2.39
N VAL A 139 -19.31 -5.76 -2.02
CA VAL A 139 -20.75 -5.91 -2.05
C VAL A 139 -21.15 -6.22 -3.50
N ARG A 140 -21.85 -7.35 -3.68
CA ARG A 140 -22.39 -7.76 -4.97
C ARG A 140 -23.01 -6.57 -5.68
N GLN A 141 -22.41 -6.17 -6.79
CA GLN A 141 -23.04 -5.22 -7.70
C GLN A 141 -24.37 -5.81 -8.17
N PRO A 142 -25.47 -5.03 -8.18
CA PRO A 142 -26.73 -5.53 -8.73
C PRO A 142 -26.46 -6.09 -10.11
N LYS A 143 -27.06 -7.22 -10.45
CA LYS A 143 -26.93 -7.92 -11.77
C LYS A 143 -27.15 -7.02 -13.00
N SER A 144 -27.70 -5.82 -12.80
CA SER A 144 -27.95 -4.80 -13.83
C SER A 144 -26.77 -3.87 -14.11
N MET A 145 -25.70 -3.89 -13.33
CA MET A 145 -24.53 -3.08 -13.62
C MET A 145 -23.60 -3.82 -14.57
N ARG A 146 -23.42 -3.25 -15.76
CA ARG A 146 -22.42 -3.70 -16.72
C ARG A 146 -21.03 -3.62 -16.06
N PHE A 147 -20.25 -4.67 -16.24
CA PHE A 147 -18.84 -4.73 -15.85
C PHE A 147 -18.15 -3.40 -16.20
N GLY A 148 -17.55 -2.73 -15.24
CA GLY A 148 -16.76 -1.53 -15.47
C GLY A 148 -17.47 -0.18 -15.27
N ALA A 149 -18.76 -0.13 -14.98
CA ALA A 149 -19.44 1.13 -14.70
C ALA A 149 -19.32 1.52 -13.22
N THR A 150 -18.18 2.08 -12.83
CA THR A 150 -18.01 2.66 -11.51
C THR A 150 -18.67 4.02 -11.43
N LYS A 151 -19.52 4.25 -10.41
CA LYS A 151 -20.09 5.58 -10.19
C LYS A 151 -19.00 6.53 -9.67
N PRO A 152 -18.90 7.76 -10.23
CA PRO A 152 -18.04 8.79 -9.65
C PRO A 152 -18.45 9.01 -8.19
N GLY A 153 -17.56 8.82 -7.26
CA GLY A 153 -17.82 8.96 -5.82
C GLY A 153 -17.38 7.77 -4.98
N ASP A 154 -17.37 6.58 -5.56
CA ASP A 154 -16.88 5.37 -4.89
C ASP A 154 -15.34 5.31 -4.84
N LEU A 155 -14.68 6.19 -5.59
CA LEU A 155 -13.24 6.16 -5.77
C LEU A 155 -12.47 6.47 -4.49
N LEU A 156 -12.94 7.40 -3.67
CA LEU A 156 -12.26 7.75 -2.41
C LEU A 156 -12.31 6.59 -1.41
N ILE A 157 -13.45 5.90 -1.28
CA ILE A 157 -13.55 4.74 -0.40
C ILE A 157 -12.60 3.63 -0.85
N ARG A 158 -12.57 3.33 -2.16
CA ARG A 158 -11.70 2.30 -2.73
C ARG A 158 -10.21 2.63 -2.56
N LEU A 159 -9.85 3.90 -2.73
CA LEU A 159 -8.48 4.36 -2.50
C LEU A 159 -8.07 4.20 -1.03
N ILE A 160 -8.94 4.59 -0.08
CA ILE A 160 -8.70 4.41 1.35
C ILE A 160 -8.54 2.92 1.68
N GLN A 161 -9.38 2.05 1.13
CA GLN A 161 -9.30 0.60 1.32
C GLN A 161 -7.98 0.04 0.78
N LEU A 162 -7.52 0.53 -0.38
CA LEU A 162 -6.24 0.12 -0.95
C LEU A 162 -5.07 0.52 -0.04
N VAL A 163 -5.08 1.75 0.49
CA VAL A 163 -4.04 2.21 1.42
C VAL A 163 -4.06 1.43 2.74
N LEU A 164 -5.24 1.02 3.19
CA LEU A 164 -5.42 0.26 4.42
C LEU A 164 -5.37 -1.27 4.21
N SER A 165 -5.00 -1.74 3.03
CA SER A 165 -5.03 -3.17 2.65
C SER A 165 -4.19 -4.06 3.56
N ALA A 166 -3.09 -3.56 4.15
CA ALA A 166 -2.32 -4.30 5.15
C ALA A 166 -3.18 -4.76 6.34
N LEU A 167 -4.15 -3.95 6.76
CA LEU A 167 -5.10 -4.32 7.82
C LEU A 167 -6.14 -5.33 7.31
N ALA A 168 -6.50 -5.27 6.04
CA ALA A 168 -7.45 -6.21 5.44
C ALA A 168 -6.90 -7.63 5.30
N LEU A 169 -5.58 -7.77 5.23
CA LEU A 169 -4.89 -9.06 5.13
C LEU A 169 -4.68 -9.75 6.49
N ARG A 170 -5.14 -9.16 7.59
CA ARG A 170 -5.07 -9.78 8.92
C ARG A 170 -6.21 -10.77 9.12
N ILE A 171 -5.93 -11.87 9.81
CA ILE A 171 -6.89 -12.98 10.07
C ILE A 171 -8.18 -12.54 10.77
N GLU A 172 -8.12 -11.44 11.52
CA GLU A 172 -9.28 -10.86 12.21
C GLU A 172 -10.44 -10.51 11.26
N HIS A 173 -10.14 -10.27 9.99
CA HIS A 173 -11.09 -9.86 8.94
C HIS A 173 -11.42 -11.01 7.99
N ARG A 174 -12.01 -12.08 8.50
CA ARG A 174 -12.25 -13.32 7.75
C ARG A 174 -13.28 -13.25 6.62
N ILE A 175 -14.07 -12.19 6.52
CA ILE A 175 -15.12 -12.09 5.51
C ILE A 175 -14.52 -11.62 4.19
N VAL A 176 -14.54 -12.49 3.20
CA VAL A 176 -14.12 -12.18 1.82
C VAL A 176 -15.32 -12.29 0.91
N TRP A 177 -15.62 -11.23 0.17
CA TRP A 177 -16.76 -11.16 -0.71
C TRP A 177 -16.34 -11.22 -2.19
N SER A 178 -17.21 -11.78 -3.04
CA SER A 178 -17.04 -11.74 -4.50
C SER A 178 -15.66 -12.19 -5.00
N PHE A 179 -15.15 -13.28 -4.43
CA PHE A 179 -13.85 -13.82 -4.83
C PHE A 179 -13.84 -14.20 -6.33
N ASP A 180 -14.93 -14.78 -6.82
CA ASP A 180 -15.13 -15.12 -8.23
C ASP A 180 -14.83 -13.94 -9.17
N ILE A 181 -15.29 -12.74 -8.81
CA ILE A 181 -15.01 -11.52 -9.57
C ILE A 181 -13.53 -11.15 -9.46
N SER A 182 -12.97 -11.22 -8.25
CA SER A 182 -11.57 -10.84 -8.00
C SER A 182 -10.60 -11.78 -8.72
N GLN A 183 -10.87 -13.08 -8.74
CA GLN A 183 -10.07 -14.05 -9.49
C GLN A 183 -10.04 -13.70 -10.99
N ARG A 184 -11.19 -13.47 -11.59
CA ARG A 184 -11.27 -13.08 -13.02
C ARG A 184 -10.56 -11.79 -13.31
N MET A 185 -10.81 -10.75 -12.51
CA MET A 185 -10.16 -9.45 -12.69
C MET A 185 -8.64 -9.56 -12.64
N SER A 186 -8.12 -10.40 -11.73
CA SER A 186 -6.67 -10.59 -11.56
C SER A 186 -5.99 -11.20 -12.79
N TYR A 187 -6.72 -12.05 -13.55
CA TYR A 187 -6.21 -12.70 -14.76
C TYR A 187 -6.59 -12.03 -16.08
N LEU A 188 -7.35 -10.94 -16.07
CA LEU A 188 -7.63 -10.18 -17.29
C LEU A 188 -6.32 -9.68 -17.93
N SER A 189 -6.35 -9.53 -19.25
CA SER A 189 -5.17 -9.10 -20.01
C SER A 189 -4.73 -7.69 -19.63
N LEU A 190 -3.45 -7.41 -19.83
CA LEU A 190 -2.87 -6.06 -19.66
C LEU A 190 -3.58 -4.99 -20.53
N ILE A 191 -4.25 -5.41 -21.58
CA ILE A 191 -5.01 -4.53 -22.48
C ILE A 191 -6.34 -4.13 -21.86
N LYS A 192 -7.06 -5.11 -21.33
CA LYS A 192 -8.38 -4.89 -20.73
C LYS A 192 -8.29 -4.18 -19.41
N GLU A 193 -7.33 -4.60 -18.59
CA GLU A 193 -7.10 -4.06 -17.24
C GLU A 193 -5.61 -3.72 -17.05
N PRO A 194 -5.15 -2.59 -17.60
CA PRO A 194 -3.79 -2.13 -17.38
C PRO A 194 -3.61 -1.73 -15.90
N LEU A 195 -2.40 -1.93 -15.38
CA LEU A 195 -2.07 -1.57 -14.00
C LEU A 195 -2.04 -0.05 -13.78
N PHE A 196 -1.67 0.68 -14.82
CA PHE A 196 -1.59 2.14 -14.80
C PHE A 196 -2.38 2.75 -15.97
N ASN A 197 -3.20 3.72 -15.64
CA ASN A 197 -4.09 4.44 -16.55
C ASN A 197 -3.60 5.88 -16.81
N GLY A 198 -4.45 6.65 -17.50
CA GLY A 198 -4.20 8.05 -17.82
C GLY A 198 -3.23 8.25 -18.98
N ARG A 199 -3.12 9.48 -19.47
CA ARG A 199 -2.28 9.83 -20.63
C ARG A 199 -0.79 9.55 -20.39
N SER A 200 -0.32 9.76 -19.17
CA SER A 200 1.07 9.56 -18.77
C SER A 200 1.35 8.15 -18.22
N GLY A 201 0.33 7.29 -18.03
CA GLY A 201 0.48 6.00 -17.39
C GLY A 201 0.89 6.09 -15.91
N THR A 202 0.47 7.15 -15.23
CA THR A 202 0.83 7.43 -13.82
C THR A 202 -0.36 7.32 -12.87
N GLU A 203 -1.55 7.07 -13.39
CA GLU A 203 -2.75 6.85 -12.60
C GLU A 203 -2.90 5.37 -12.29
N VAL A 204 -2.93 5.02 -11.01
CA VAL A 204 -3.10 3.63 -10.56
C VAL A 204 -4.51 3.15 -10.92
N ASN A 205 -4.63 1.96 -11.50
CA ASN A 205 -5.91 1.27 -11.65
C ASN A 205 -6.33 0.71 -10.29
N ILE A 206 -6.98 1.56 -9.50
CA ILE A 206 -7.36 1.26 -8.12
C ILE A 206 -8.28 0.04 -8.05
N ASP A 207 -9.20 -0.09 -9.01
CA ASP A 207 -10.16 -1.20 -9.03
C ASP A 207 -9.46 -2.53 -9.24
N TRP A 208 -8.62 -2.62 -10.25
CA TRP A 208 -7.86 -3.83 -10.51
C TRP A 208 -6.93 -4.17 -9.33
N THR A 209 -6.24 -3.17 -8.79
CA THR A 209 -5.32 -3.37 -7.64
C THR A 209 -6.06 -3.89 -6.41
N LEU A 210 -7.27 -3.40 -6.15
CA LEU A 210 -8.12 -3.90 -5.06
C LEU A 210 -8.59 -5.34 -5.29
N HIS A 211 -8.92 -5.69 -6.53
CA HIS A 211 -9.27 -7.07 -6.85
C HIS A 211 -8.09 -8.01 -6.60
N VAL A 212 -6.87 -7.61 -6.92
CA VAL A 212 -5.67 -8.40 -6.60
C VAL A 212 -5.46 -8.52 -5.08
N VAL A 213 -5.63 -7.43 -4.32
CA VAL A 213 -5.60 -7.51 -2.84
C VAL A 213 -6.65 -8.47 -2.31
N ASN A 214 -7.89 -8.40 -2.81
CA ASN A 214 -8.96 -9.29 -2.37
C ASN A 214 -8.72 -10.76 -2.79
N PHE A 215 -8.10 -10.97 -3.93
CA PHE A 215 -7.68 -12.27 -4.41
C PHE A 215 -6.72 -12.94 -3.40
N PHE A 216 -5.63 -12.27 -3.03
CA PHE A 216 -4.69 -12.82 -2.06
C PHE A 216 -5.27 -12.89 -0.64
N ARG A 217 -6.14 -11.94 -0.26
CA ARG A 217 -6.87 -11.99 1.00
C ARG A 217 -7.71 -13.25 1.12
N TYR A 218 -8.40 -13.64 0.07
CA TYR A 218 -9.21 -14.86 0.05
C TYR A 218 -8.35 -16.09 0.36
N HIS A 219 -7.24 -16.28 -0.36
CA HIS A 219 -6.36 -17.42 -0.18
C HIS A 219 -5.63 -17.43 1.17
N ALA A 220 -5.26 -16.22 1.68
CA ALA A 220 -4.62 -16.10 2.99
C ALA A 220 -5.57 -16.40 4.17
N LEU A 221 -6.86 -16.09 4.03
CA LEU A 221 -7.82 -16.18 5.13
C LEU A 221 -8.75 -17.40 5.07
N ARG A 222 -8.79 -18.11 3.96
CA ARG A 222 -9.62 -19.30 3.76
C ARG A 222 -8.92 -20.55 4.27
N SER A 223 -9.46 -21.15 5.31
CA SER A 223 -8.92 -22.37 5.93
C SER A 223 -9.28 -23.62 5.13
N GLU A 224 -8.61 -23.87 4.01
CA GLU A 224 -8.67 -25.15 3.28
C GLU A 224 -7.27 -25.76 3.24
N GLU A 225 -7.21 -27.10 3.24
CA GLU A 225 -5.91 -27.79 3.17
C GLU A 225 -5.16 -27.46 1.88
N GLY A 226 -3.85 -27.27 2.00
CA GLY A 226 -2.95 -27.04 0.87
C GLY A 226 -3.04 -25.66 0.27
N THR A 227 -3.68 -24.71 0.93
CA THR A 227 -3.79 -23.32 0.47
C THR A 227 -2.73 -22.42 1.10
N LEU A 228 -2.62 -21.19 0.61
CA LEU A 228 -1.78 -20.13 1.21
C LEU A 228 -2.10 -19.90 2.71
N HIS A 229 -3.24 -20.36 3.19
CA HIS A 229 -3.68 -20.14 4.58
C HIS A 229 -2.72 -20.71 5.62
N ALA A 230 -2.22 -21.93 5.45
CA ALA A 230 -1.31 -22.55 6.42
C ALA A 230 0.00 -21.73 6.58
N PRO A 231 0.78 -21.46 5.52
CA PRO A 231 1.97 -20.62 5.63
C PRO A 231 1.64 -19.19 6.07
N TRP A 232 0.43 -18.68 5.82
CA TRP A 232 -0.02 -17.38 6.32
C TRP A 232 -0.26 -17.38 7.83
N LEU A 233 -0.81 -18.47 8.38
CA LEU A 233 -0.94 -18.66 9.83
C LEU A 233 0.42 -18.69 10.52
N ASP A 234 1.38 -19.42 9.96
CA ASP A 234 2.75 -19.47 10.49
C ASP A 234 3.36 -18.08 10.59
N LEU A 235 3.14 -17.23 9.58
CA LEU A 235 3.57 -15.83 9.60
C LEU A 235 2.88 -14.99 10.69
N THR A 236 1.65 -15.36 11.06
CA THR A 236 0.90 -14.66 12.12
C THR A 236 1.49 -14.97 13.49
N GLU A 237 1.95 -16.21 13.69
CA GLU A 237 2.56 -16.66 14.93
C GLU A 237 4.06 -16.27 15.00
N GLU A 238 4.69 -16.07 13.86
CA GLU A 238 6.10 -15.70 13.77
C GLU A 238 6.35 -14.33 14.40
N ASN A 239 7.09 -14.30 15.54
CA ASN A 239 7.52 -13.09 16.22
C ASN A 239 6.39 -12.03 16.38
N ASP A 240 5.27 -12.46 16.96
CA ASP A 240 4.11 -11.60 17.22
C ASP A 240 3.53 -10.90 15.96
N GLY A 241 3.55 -11.58 14.83
CA GLY A 241 2.99 -11.09 13.58
C GLY A 241 3.88 -10.12 12.80
N LEU A 242 5.18 -10.02 13.13
CA LEU A 242 6.13 -9.22 12.34
C LEU A 242 6.33 -9.80 10.91
N GLY A 243 5.98 -11.06 10.69
CA GLY A 243 5.97 -11.70 9.37
C GLY A 243 4.85 -11.23 8.44
N LEU A 244 3.82 -10.55 8.97
CA LEU A 244 2.66 -10.06 8.23
C LEU A 244 2.87 -8.64 7.67
N PRO A 245 2.11 -8.22 6.64
CA PRO A 245 2.10 -6.85 6.17
C PRO A 245 1.78 -5.86 7.29
N GLN A 246 2.61 -4.83 7.44
CA GLN A 246 2.38 -3.72 8.36
C GLN A 246 1.68 -2.57 7.63
N LEU A 247 0.97 -1.67 8.35
CA LEU A 247 0.19 -0.61 7.71
C LEU A 247 1.08 0.38 6.97
N MET A 248 2.03 0.98 7.65
CA MET A 248 2.99 1.92 7.04
C MET A 248 4.20 2.08 7.94
N LYS A 249 5.39 2.15 7.36
CA LYS A 249 6.65 2.30 8.09
C LYS A 249 7.14 3.75 8.12
N LYS A 250 6.69 4.56 7.17
CA LYS A 250 7.09 5.96 7.01
C LYS A 250 5.88 6.82 6.74
N GLY A 251 5.91 8.05 7.22
CA GLY A 251 4.90 9.05 6.87
C GLY A 251 4.87 9.33 5.37
N LEU A 252 3.70 9.55 4.83
CA LEU A 252 3.48 9.72 3.39
C LEU A 252 4.05 11.03 2.85
N ASN A 253 4.36 11.98 3.72
CA ASN A 253 4.91 13.29 3.31
C ASN A 253 6.42 13.26 3.00
N ASN A 254 7.10 12.16 3.25
CA ASN A 254 8.49 11.94 2.81
C ASN A 254 8.54 11.67 1.30
N VAL A 255 7.89 12.53 0.54
CA VAL A 255 7.81 12.51 -0.90
C VAL A 255 9.18 12.82 -1.49
N GLY A 256 9.79 11.89 -2.17
CA GLY A 256 11.07 12.10 -2.85
C GLY A 256 12.03 10.92 -2.80
N HIS A 257 11.82 9.96 -1.91
CA HIS A 257 12.66 8.77 -1.88
C HIS A 257 12.08 7.68 -2.79
N ALA A 258 12.77 7.43 -3.90
CA ALA A 258 12.45 6.31 -4.80
C ALA A 258 12.92 4.96 -4.26
N THR A 259 13.26 4.86 -2.98
CA THR A 259 13.63 3.60 -2.34
C THR A 259 12.45 2.97 -1.63
N VAL A 260 12.47 1.66 -1.55
CA VAL A 260 11.57 0.84 -0.75
C VAL A 260 12.38 0.06 0.29
N GLY A 261 11.76 -0.73 1.14
CA GLY A 261 12.46 -1.62 2.07
C GLY A 261 13.31 -2.66 1.35
N GLN A 262 14.16 -3.34 2.10
CA GLN A 262 15.11 -4.32 1.54
C GLN A 262 14.53 -5.73 1.50
N ASN A 263 13.92 -6.18 2.59
CA ASN A 263 13.50 -7.57 2.74
C ASN A 263 11.99 -7.69 2.50
N TRP A 264 11.65 -8.57 1.57
CA TRP A 264 10.29 -8.82 1.14
C TRP A 264 9.94 -10.30 1.21
N LYS A 265 8.75 -10.60 1.66
CA LYS A 265 8.07 -11.87 1.43
C LYS A 265 6.94 -11.66 0.43
N GLY A 266 6.51 -12.71 -0.23
CA GLY A 266 5.41 -12.58 -1.16
C GLY A 266 4.98 -13.88 -1.79
N THR A 267 4.02 -13.79 -2.67
CA THR A 267 3.54 -14.93 -3.45
C THR A 267 3.00 -14.47 -4.79
N TYR A 268 2.87 -15.40 -5.71
CA TYR A 268 2.25 -15.22 -7.01
C TYR A 268 1.31 -16.39 -7.29
N ALA A 269 0.37 -16.18 -8.19
CA ALA A 269 -0.54 -17.22 -8.62
C ALA A 269 -0.54 -17.35 -10.15
N PHE A 270 -0.88 -18.53 -10.62
CA PHE A 270 -1.09 -18.79 -12.05
C PHE A 270 -2.20 -19.81 -12.26
N LEU A 271 -2.76 -19.79 -13.45
CA LEU A 271 -3.69 -20.78 -13.98
C LEU A 271 -3.08 -21.43 -15.21
N ASP A 272 -3.63 -22.53 -15.66
CA ASP A 272 -3.24 -23.11 -16.95
C ASP A 272 -3.54 -22.13 -18.10
N ARG A 273 -2.74 -22.18 -19.17
CA ARG A 273 -2.87 -21.25 -20.30
C ARG A 273 -4.27 -21.29 -20.92
N ASP A 274 -4.91 -22.45 -20.94
CA ASP A 274 -6.27 -22.59 -21.52
C ASP A 274 -7.33 -21.97 -20.59
N GLU A 275 -7.17 -22.07 -19.26
CA GLU A 275 -8.03 -21.41 -18.28
C GLU A 275 -7.91 -19.88 -18.38
N VAL A 276 -6.69 -19.36 -18.51
CA VAL A 276 -6.45 -17.91 -18.72
C VAL A 276 -7.11 -17.45 -20.02
N ARG A 277 -7.02 -18.24 -21.10
CA ARG A 277 -7.69 -17.92 -22.37
C ARG A 277 -9.21 -17.91 -22.22
N GLU A 278 -9.78 -18.86 -21.46
CA GLU A 278 -11.21 -18.93 -21.21
C GLU A 278 -11.71 -17.70 -20.46
N ILE A 279 -11.03 -17.31 -19.38
CA ILE A 279 -11.34 -16.08 -18.62
C ILE A 279 -11.33 -14.83 -19.51
N ARG A 280 -10.44 -14.78 -20.49
CA ARG A 280 -10.24 -13.61 -21.36
C ARG A 280 -11.21 -13.55 -22.53
N LYS A 281 -11.92 -14.63 -22.86
CA LYS A 281 -12.95 -14.64 -23.90
C LYS A 281 -14.11 -13.69 -23.53
N PRO A 282 -14.72 -12.99 -24.52
CA PRO A 282 -15.83 -12.07 -24.25
C PRO A 282 -17.08 -12.75 -23.65
N ASN A 283 -17.29 -14.01 -23.95
CA ASN A 283 -18.42 -14.83 -23.50
C ASN A 283 -17.95 -16.08 -22.75
N GLY A 284 -16.74 -16.07 -22.18
CA GLY A 284 -16.21 -17.20 -21.44
C GLY A 284 -17.10 -17.58 -20.25
N ASP A 285 -16.99 -18.81 -19.79
CA ASP A 285 -17.76 -19.29 -18.63
C ASP A 285 -17.52 -18.38 -17.43
N GLN A 286 -18.57 -17.72 -16.99
CA GLN A 286 -18.51 -16.75 -15.91
C GLN A 286 -18.90 -17.32 -14.56
N THR A 287 -19.12 -18.60 -14.45
CA THR A 287 -19.75 -19.23 -13.26
C THR A 287 -18.81 -20.08 -12.43
N GLY A 288 -17.64 -20.46 -12.95
CA GLY A 288 -16.67 -21.33 -12.26
C GLY A 288 -15.59 -20.57 -11.47
N LEU A 289 -15.10 -21.21 -10.42
CA LEU A 289 -13.83 -20.89 -9.80
C LEU A 289 -12.74 -21.77 -10.41
N TYR A 290 -11.56 -21.21 -10.57
CA TYR A 290 -10.38 -21.91 -11.06
C TYR A 290 -9.45 -22.24 -9.89
N GLN A 291 -8.67 -23.30 -10.02
CA GLN A 291 -7.65 -23.66 -9.04
C GLN A 291 -6.41 -22.80 -9.29
N ASP A 292 -6.13 -21.89 -8.39
CA ASP A 292 -4.97 -21.01 -8.46
C ASP A 292 -3.71 -21.78 -8.04
N LYS A 293 -2.89 -22.15 -9.01
CA LYS A 293 -1.65 -22.86 -8.78
C LYS A 293 -0.64 -22.01 -8.01
N ASN A 294 0.32 -22.64 -7.38
CA ASN A 294 1.30 -22.09 -6.45
C ASN A 294 0.73 -21.67 -5.09
N ILE A 295 -0.54 -21.30 -4.99
CA ILE A 295 -1.17 -20.91 -3.73
C ILE A 295 -2.28 -21.86 -3.27
N ASP A 296 -2.78 -22.72 -4.16
CA ASP A 296 -3.71 -23.80 -3.87
C ASP A 296 -2.98 -25.14 -4.01
N GLY A 297 -2.42 -25.68 -2.93
CA GLY A 297 -1.82 -27.00 -2.88
C GLY A 297 -0.32 -27.05 -3.18
N GLY A 298 0.44 -25.97 -2.96
CA GLY A 298 1.90 -25.94 -3.15
C GLY A 298 2.69 -25.83 -1.84
N GLU A 299 3.72 -26.65 -1.70
CA GLU A 299 4.82 -26.35 -0.79
C GLU A 299 5.57 -25.14 -1.35
N GLY A 300 5.98 -24.18 -0.51
CA GLY A 300 6.79 -23.03 -0.98
C GLY A 300 5.98 -21.84 -1.52
N ALA A 301 4.69 -21.75 -1.21
CA ALA A 301 3.83 -20.64 -1.67
C ALA A 301 4.34 -19.23 -1.34
N ILE A 302 5.29 -19.08 -0.40
CA ILE A 302 5.86 -17.79 0.00
C ILE A 302 7.30 -17.67 -0.45
N GLN A 303 7.52 -16.80 -1.44
CA GLN A 303 8.85 -16.42 -1.90
C GLN A 303 9.49 -15.34 -1.00
N ARG A 304 10.83 -15.27 -1.06
CA ARG A 304 11.63 -14.21 -0.42
C ARG A 304 12.33 -13.41 -1.49
N LEU A 305 12.41 -12.10 -1.30
CA LEU A 305 13.13 -11.21 -2.20
C LEU A 305 13.87 -10.16 -1.37
N LYS A 306 15.17 -10.06 -1.57
CA LYS A 306 15.99 -8.98 -1.02
C LYS A 306 16.28 -7.97 -2.12
N ILE A 307 15.95 -6.71 -1.88
CA ILE A 307 16.14 -5.57 -2.81
C ILE A 307 17.25 -4.69 -2.28
N GLU A 308 18.22 -4.37 -3.14
CA GLU A 308 19.32 -3.47 -2.84
C GLU A 308 19.38 -2.33 -3.87
N PHE A 309 19.82 -1.15 -3.44
CA PHE A 309 19.96 0.03 -4.28
C PHE A 309 21.44 0.42 -4.42
N PRO A 310 22.22 -0.31 -5.22
CA PRO A 310 23.65 -0.05 -5.36
C PRO A 310 23.88 1.30 -6.04
N GLU A 311 24.92 2.02 -5.59
CA GLU A 311 25.36 3.25 -6.28
C GLU A 311 25.86 2.96 -7.69
N LYS A 312 26.54 1.84 -7.85
CA LYS A 312 26.97 1.31 -9.14
C LYS A 312 26.32 -0.05 -9.35
N PRO A 313 25.48 -0.18 -10.38
CA PRO A 313 24.89 -1.47 -10.72
C PRO A 313 25.97 -2.53 -10.97
N GLN A 314 25.83 -3.68 -10.33
CA GLN A 314 26.72 -4.83 -10.53
C GLN A 314 26.38 -5.60 -11.80
N PHE A 315 25.15 -5.40 -12.27
CA PHE A 315 24.61 -6.10 -13.42
C PHE A 315 24.26 -5.08 -14.54
N ALA A 316 24.78 -5.33 -15.74
CA ALA A 316 24.45 -4.54 -16.92
C ALA A 316 23.00 -4.86 -17.33
N TRP A 317 22.15 -3.84 -17.53
CA TRP A 317 20.77 -4.02 -17.97
C TRP A 317 20.75 -4.49 -19.44
N PRO A 318 20.35 -5.74 -19.75
CA PRO A 318 20.35 -6.22 -21.11
C PRO A 318 19.27 -5.56 -21.96
N GLN A 319 19.53 -5.34 -23.25
CA GLN A 319 18.54 -4.87 -24.19
C GLN A 319 17.35 -5.83 -24.29
N LEU A 320 17.57 -7.11 -24.05
CA LEU A 320 16.53 -8.13 -23.97
C LEU A 320 15.45 -7.79 -22.93
N PHE A 321 15.86 -7.34 -21.74
CA PHE A 321 14.90 -6.95 -20.70
C PHE A 321 14.06 -5.74 -21.10
N GLU A 322 14.72 -4.75 -21.75
CA GLU A 322 14.03 -3.59 -22.29
C GLU A 322 12.95 -3.99 -23.30
N ASN A 323 13.32 -4.84 -24.25
CA ASN A 323 12.41 -5.33 -25.29
C ASN A 323 11.19 -6.06 -24.68
N HIS A 324 11.41 -6.89 -23.67
CA HIS A 324 10.32 -7.60 -23.00
C HIS A 324 9.39 -6.69 -22.21
N LEU A 325 9.91 -5.69 -21.54
CA LEU A 325 9.11 -4.70 -20.83
C LEU A 325 8.36 -3.77 -21.79
N GLU A 326 8.98 -3.40 -22.92
CA GLU A 326 8.37 -2.58 -23.98
C GLU A 326 7.21 -3.29 -24.68
N SER A 327 7.37 -4.58 -24.96
CA SER A 327 6.39 -5.32 -25.76
C SER A 327 5.01 -5.40 -25.11
N VAL A 328 4.94 -5.26 -23.79
CA VAL A 328 3.70 -5.32 -23.02
C VAL A 328 3.10 -3.93 -22.78
N ASN A 329 3.89 -2.88 -22.90
CA ASN A 329 3.42 -1.52 -22.69
C ASN A 329 2.88 -0.87 -23.97
N PHE A 330 1.60 -0.51 -23.93
CA PHE A 330 0.81 0.02 -25.05
C PHE A 330 1.28 1.34 -25.62
N HIS A 331 2.01 2.12 -24.85
CA HIS A 331 2.35 3.47 -25.23
C HIS A 331 3.87 3.63 -25.20
N ARG A 332 4.47 3.53 -26.37
CA ARG A 332 5.89 3.81 -26.61
C ARG A 332 6.39 5.08 -25.90
N ASN A 333 5.53 6.10 -25.83
CA ASN A 333 5.84 7.35 -25.12
C ASN A 333 5.76 7.23 -23.60
N ARG A 334 5.25 6.12 -23.04
CA ARG A 334 5.14 5.92 -21.62
C ARG A 334 6.36 5.27 -20.99
N LEU A 335 7.06 4.42 -21.74
CA LEU A 335 8.29 3.79 -21.25
C LEU A 335 9.44 4.77 -21.18
N THR A 336 9.53 5.67 -22.16
CA THR A 336 10.48 6.80 -22.09
C THR A 336 10.19 7.71 -20.91
N SER A 337 8.92 7.84 -20.48
CA SER A 337 8.55 8.57 -19.27
C SER A 337 8.81 7.78 -17.98
N LEU A 338 8.91 6.47 -18.05
CA LEU A 338 9.23 5.59 -16.92
C LEU A 338 10.73 5.42 -16.71
N ASN A 339 11.53 5.87 -17.69
CA ASN A 339 12.99 5.83 -17.68
C ASN A 339 13.57 4.55 -17.09
N LEU A 340 13.37 3.47 -17.80
CA LEU A 340 14.20 2.30 -17.63
C LEU A 340 15.67 2.62 -17.92
N ASN A 341 15.91 3.69 -18.71
CA ASN A 341 17.22 4.33 -18.83
C ASN A 341 17.14 5.76 -18.28
N PRO A 342 17.97 6.16 -17.32
CA PRO A 342 18.05 7.54 -16.92
C PRO A 342 18.36 8.40 -18.16
N PRO A 343 17.63 9.50 -18.41
CA PRO A 343 17.91 10.34 -19.56
C PRO A 343 19.38 10.73 -19.49
N ARG A 344 20.11 10.56 -20.59
CA ARG A 344 21.38 11.27 -20.75
C ARG A 344 21.06 12.73 -20.47
N VAL A 345 21.70 13.28 -19.45
CA VAL A 345 21.59 14.69 -19.09
C VAL A 345 22.14 15.50 -20.27
N THR A 346 21.29 15.69 -21.29
CA THR A 346 21.53 16.72 -22.28
C THR A 346 21.19 18.04 -21.60
N ARG A 347 22.21 18.84 -21.34
CA ARG A 347 22.05 20.21 -20.86
C ARG A 347 20.94 20.87 -21.68
N PRO A 348 19.94 21.50 -21.04
CA PRO A 348 18.87 22.14 -21.76
C PRO A 348 19.44 23.22 -22.67
N ARG A 349 19.35 23.03 -23.96
CA ARG A 349 19.47 24.12 -24.91
C ARG A 349 18.25 25.02 -24.65
N ALA A 350 18.51 26.25 -24.23
CA ALA A 350 17.49 27.26 -24.06
C ALA A 350 16.74 27.45 -25.37
N GLN A 351 15.60 26.80 -25.50
CA GLN A 351 14.60 27.13 -26.52
C GLN A 351 13.28 27.31 -25.79
N HIS A 352 12.76 28.52 -25.94
CA HIS A 352 11.42 28.91 -25.55
C HIS A 352 10.38 28.06 -26.29
N SER A 353 10.09 26.86 -25.80
CA SER A 353 8.87 26.16 -26.11
C SER A 353 8.08 26.06 -24.81
N GLN A 354 6.87 26.56 -24.85
CA GLN A 354 5.91 26.43 -23.75
C GLN A 354 5.82 24.96 -23.37
N MET A 355 6.46 24.59 -22.27
CA MET A 355 6.25 23.30 -21.66
C MET A 355 4.78 23.17 -21.29
N PRO A 356 4.14 22.02 -21.54
CA PRO A 356 2.81 21.78 -21.02
C PRO A 356 2.88 21.97 -19.50
N VAL A 357 1.99 22.79 -18.98
CA VAL A 357 1.85 23.04 -17.54
C VAL A 357 1.38 21.71 -16.93
N TYR A 358 2.33 20.88 -16.54
CA TYR A 358 2.03 19.76 -15.64
C TYR A 358 1.68 20.37 -14.29
N GLY A 359 0.55 19.96 -13.72
CA GLY A 359 0.15 20.43 -12.41
C GLY A 359 1.24 20.20 -11.35
N PRO A 360 1.16 20.84 -10.18
CA PRO A 360 2.25 20.93 -9.18
C PRO A 360 2.72 19.60 -8.58
N GLN A 361 2.35 18.45 -9.15
CA GLN A 361 2.61 17.10 -8.62
C GLN A 361 3.39 16.18 -9.56
N THR A 362 3.98 16.70 -10.63
CA THR A 362 4.89 15.90 -11.48
C THR A 362 6.26 15.84 -10.83
N PHE A 363 6.62 14.64 -10.35
CA PHE A 363 7.95 14.40 -9.81
C PHE A 363 8.97 14.44 -10.94
N PRO A 364 10.10 15.15 -10.76
CA PRO A 364 11.17 15.11 -11.73
C PRO A 364 11.71 13.69 -11.91
N LEU A 365 12.04 13.33 -13.14
CA LEU A 365 12.56 12.03 -13.55
C LEU A 365 13.82 11.55 -12.81
N HIS A 366 14.55 12.45 -12.16
CA HIS A 366 15.77 12.12 -11.40
C HIS A 366 15.52 11.36 -10.09
N TYR A 367 14.27 11.15 -9.68
CA TYR A 367 13.94 10.36 -8.50
C TYR A 367 13.76 8.85 -8.77
N THR A 368 13.83 8.42 -10.02
CA THR A 368 13.82 6.99 -10.35
C THR A 368 15.07 6.31 -9.82
N ARG A 369 14.91 5.19 -9.14
CA ARG A 369 16.02 4.40 -8.58
C ARG A 369 16.02 3.00 -9.17
N ARG A 370 17.19 2.60 -9.68
CA ARG A 370 17.46 1.22 -10.05
C ARG A 370 17.73 0.41 -8.79
N PHE A 371 17.23 -0.81 -8.79
CA PHE A 371 17.57 -1.81 -7.78
C PHE A 371 18.05 -3.10 -8.41
N GLU A 372 18.76 -3.87 -7.62
CA GLU A 372 19.13 -5.25 -7.86
C GLU A 372 18.64 -6.08 -6.69
N GLY A 373 18.37 -7.36 -6.92
CA GLY A 373 17.84 -8.22 -5.88
C GLY A 373 18.19 -9.67 -6.09
N THR A 374 18.14 -10.41 -5.01
CA THR A 374 18.21 -11.86 -4.96
C THR A 374 16.99 -12.38 -4.23
N GLY A 375 16.53 -13.53 -4.61
CA GLY A 375 15.37 -14.13 -3.97
C GLY A 375 15.39 -15.64 -4.05
N TYR A 376 14.41 -16.23 -3.40
CA TYR A 376 14.19 -17.67 -3.37
C TYR A 376 12.68 -17.93 -3.41
N ASP A 377 12.26 -18.80 -4.29
CA ASP A 377 10.96 -19.47 -4.25
C ASP A 377 11.19 -20.99 -4.16
N ASP A 378 11.18 -21.70 -5.26
CA ASP A 378 11.64 -23.11 -5.29
C ASP A 378 13.13 -23.19 -5.60
N GLU A 379 13.68 -22.15 -6.22
CA GLU A 379 15.10 -22.01 -6.60
C GLU A 379 15.57 -20.57 -6.33
N ASP A 380 16.90 -20.41 -6.21
CA ASP A 380 17.53 -19.10 -6.12
C ASP A 380 17.36 -18.33 -7.44
N PHE A 381 16.90 -17.10 -7.36
CA PHE A 381 16.71 -16.23 -8.51
C PHE A 381 17.33 -14.85 -8.32
N PHE A 382 17.52 -14.15 -9.42
CA PHE A 382 17.94 -12.76 -9.45
C PHE A 382 16.79 -11.86 -9.89
N GLY A 383 16.78 -10.63 -9.36
CA GLY A 383 15.87 -9.57 -9.77
C GLY A 383 16.64 -8.31 -10.12
N ALA A 384 16.23 -7.61 -11.16
CA ALA A 384 16.73 -6.27 -11.43
C ALA A 384 15.57 -5.40 -11.94
N GLY A 385 15.55 -4.12 -11.54
CA GLY A 385 14.43 -3.28 -11.90
C GLY A 385 14.54 -1.84 -11.45
N TRP A 386 13.39 -1.20 -11.42
CA TRP A 386 13.26 0.23 -11.17
C TRP A 386 12.09 0.55 -10.26
N ILE A 387 12.30 1.52 -9.37
CA ILE A 387 11.23 2.14 -8.58
C ILE A 387 11.04 3.59 -9.05
N ASN A 388 9.82 3.92 -9.44
CA ASN A 388 9.44 5.23 -9.91
C ASN A 388 8.36 5.82 -8.98
N PRO A 389 8.59 6.98 -8.33
CA PRO A 389 7.52 7.68 -7.63
C PRO A 389 6.38 8.06 -8.58
N LEU A 390 5.16 7.99 -8.09
CA LEU A 390 3.97 8.40 -8.81
C LEU A 390 3.39 9.70 -8.21
N PRO A 391 2.64 10.48 -9.01
CA PRO A 391 1.84 11.57 -8.48
C PRO A 391 0.86 11.09 -7.41
N ALA A 392 0.44 12.00 -6.55
CA ALA A 392 -0.61 11.69 -5.57
C ALA A 392 -1.88 11.19 -6.29
N GLN A 393 -2.40 10.06 -5.86
CA GLN A 393 -3.65 9.50 -6.37
C GLN A 393 -4.82 10.10 -5.59
N HIS A 394 -5.66 10.89 -6.24
CA HIS A 394 -6.77 11.62 -5.58
C HIS A 394 -6.36 12.36 -4.30
N GLY A 395 -5.15 12.90 -4.29
CA GLY A 395 -4.59 13.66 -3.19
C GLY A 395 -3.94 12.83 -2.08
N ILE A 396 -3.86 11.50 -2.19
CA ILE A 396 -3.03 10.65 -1.32
C ILE A 396 -1.68 10.43 -2.00
N PRO A 397 -0.57 10.89 -1.40
CA PRO A 397 0.78 10.69 -1.92
C PRO A 397 1.34 9.32 -1.54
N GLY A 398 2.55 9.00 -2.03
CA GLY A 398 3.33 7.84 -1.59
C GLY A 398 3.20 6.61 -2.47
N PHE A 399 2.40 6.64 -3.52
CA PHE A 399 2.38 5.56 -4.52
C PHE A 399 3.66 5.57 -5.34
N LYS A 400 4.15 4.37 -5.69
CA LYS A 400 5.28 4.18 -6.60
C LYS A 400 4.97 3.06 -7.59
N ARG A 401 5.67 3.04 -8.71
CA ARG A 401 5.67 1.95 -9.65
C ARG A 401 6.94 1.14 -9.50
N MET A 402 6.83 -0.16 -9.46
CA MET A 402 7.92 -1.11 -9.58
C MET A 402 7.85 -1.79 -10.95
N THR A 403 8.97 -1.87 -11.63
CA THR A 403 9.19 -2.77 -12.76
C THR A 403 10.40 -3.64 -12.45
N MET A 404 10.30 -4.94 -12.70
CA MET A 404 11.37 -5.89 -12.40
C MET A 404 11.41 -7.00 -13.44
N MET A 405 12.60 -7.44 -13.78
CA MET A 405 12.87 -8.73 -14.41
C MET A 405 13.38 -9.69 -13.36
N LYS A 406 12.71 -10.81 -13.18
CA LYS A 406 13.18 -11.99 -12.47
C LYS A 406 13.86 -12.89 -13.49
N PHE A 407 15.05 -13.38 -13.19
CA PHE A 407 15.85 -14.20 -14.08
C PHE A 407 16.72 -15.17 -13.30
N PHE A 408 17.17 -16.20 -14.00
CA PHE A 408 18.13 -17.18 -13.51
C PHE A 408 19.44 -17.03 -14.27
N ARG A 409 20.50 -17.64 -13.76
CA ARG A 409 21.79 -17.69 -14.43
C ARG A 409 22.11 -19.14 -14.79
N ASP A 410 22.65 -19.34 -15.97
CA ASP A 410 23.17 -20.62 -16.39
C ASP A 410 24.47 -20.98 -15.67
N GLU A 411 25.01 -22.16 -15.97
CA GLU A 411 26.28 -22.67 -15.40
C GLU A 411 27.48 -21.74 -15.69
N GLN A 412 27.40 -20.92 -16.73
CA GLN A 412 28.43 -19.96 -17.11
C GLN A 412 28.22 -18.60 -16.42
N GLY A 413 27.14 -18.44 -15.63
CA GLY A 413 26.77 -17.20 -14.95
C GLY A 413 26.10 -16.17 -15.85
N LEU A 414 25.69 -16.54 -17.06
CA LEU A 414 24.96 -15.72 -18.00
C LEU A 414 23.46 -15.79 -17.70
N VAL A 415 22.70 -14.78 -18.14
CA VAL A 415 21.23 -14.77 -18.01
C VAL A 415 20.64 -15.89 -18.86
N ASP A 416 19.86 -16.77 -18.21
CA ASP A 416 19.07 -17.76 -18.95
C ASP A 416 17.89 -17.06 -19.63
N VAL A 417 17.97 -16.97 -20.94
CA VAL A 417 16.96 -16.30 -21.78
C VAL A 417 15.61 -17.03 -21.82
N ASN A 418 15.58 -18.29 -21.44
CA ASN A 418 14.37 -19.12 -21.44
C ASN A 418 13.63 -19.06 -20.09
N ALA A 419 14.27 -18.54 -19.04
CA ALA A 419 13.73 -18.44 -17.69
C ALA A 419 13.66 -16.97 -17.23
N LEU A 420 12.90 -16.19 -17.96
CA LEU A 420 12.66 -14.77 -17.69
C LEU A 420 11.21 -14.53 -17.30
N TRP A 421 11.01 -13.67 -16.29
CA TRP A 421 9.71 -13.25 -15.84
C TRP A 421 9.69 -11.75 -15.61
N ALA A 422 8.78 -11.06 -16.25
CA ALA A 422 8.61 -9.63 -16.08
C ALA A 422 7.55 -9.34 -15.02
N TYR A 423 7.80 -8.36 -14.20
CA TYR A 423 6.92 -7.92 -13.11
C TYR A 423 6.64 -6.42 -13.23
N GLU A 424 5.39 -6.04 -13.05
CA GLU A 424 4.97 -4.66 -12.88
C GLU A 424 4.04 -4.57 -11.68
N GLY A 425 4.35 -3.66 -10.74
CA GLY A 425 3.61 -3.54 -9.49
C GLY A 425 3.39 -2.10 -9.05
N VAL A 426 2.34 -1.90 -8.28
CA VAL A 426 2.07 -0.69 -7.50
C VAL A 426 2.64 -0.90 -6.10
N VAL A 427 3.58 -0.06 -5.70
CA VAL A 427 3.98 0.09 -4.30
C VAL A 427 2.94 0.97 -3.63
N LEU A 428 2.25 0.44 -2.63
CA LEU A 428 1.23 1.17 -1.89
C LEU A 428 1.83 2.21 -0.95
N PRO A 429 1.11 3.27 -0.62
CA PRO A 429 1.55 4.27 0.36
C PRO A 429 1.99 3.64 1.68
N GLY A 430 3.15 4.08 2.19
CA GLY A 430 3.77 3.51 3.38
C GLY A 430 4.83 2.45 3.09
N ASP A 431 5.05 2.08 1.83
CA ASP A 431 6.12 1.19 1.35
C ASP A 431 6.09 -0.23 1.96
N GLN A 432 4.89 -0.72 2.31
CA GLN A 432 4.76 -2.01 2.98
C GLN A 432 4.21 -3.12 2.09
N ILE A 433 3.53 -2.77 1.00
CA ILE A 433 2.92 -3.74 0.08
C ILE A 433 3.22 -3.32 -1.35
N ILE A 434 3.54 -4.30 -2.19
CA ILE A 434 3.58 -4.19 -3.64
C ILE A 434 2.58 -5.19 -4.20
N VAL A 435 1.64 -4.74 -5.00
CA VAL A 435 0.70 -5.60 -5.73
C VAL A 435 0.84 -5.36 -7.21
N GLY A 436 0.77 -6.42 -7.98
CA GLY A 436 0.97 -6.28 -9.39
C GLY A 436 0.70 -7.53 -10.20
N ARG A 437 1.28 -7.54 -11.37
CA ARG A 437 1.18 -8.61 -12.36
C ARG A 437 2.56 -9.03 -12.81
N TRP A 438 2.75 -10.33 -12.93
CA TRP A 438 3.87 -10.93 -13.62
C TRP A 438 3.43 -11.45 -15.00
N TRP A 439 4.36 -11.58 -15.93
CA TRP A 439 4.13 -12.22 -17.23
C TRP A 439 5.38 -12.89 -17.75
N ALA A 440 5.15 -13.96 -18.52
CA ALA A 440 6.22 -14.66 -19.23
C ALA A 440 6.52 -13.92 -20.54
N PRO A 441 7.76 -13.49 -20.78
CA PRO A 441 8.13 -12.82 -22.03
C PRO A 441 8.15 -13.73 -23.26
N GLU A 442 8.12 -15.04 -23.06
CA GLU A 442 8.16 -16.00 -24.17
C GLU A 442 6.99 -15.83 -25.12
N GLY A 443 7.27 -15.83 -26.42
CA GLY A 443 6.26 -15.81 -27.46
C GLY A 443 5.64 -14.45 -27.75
N LEU A 444 6.12 -13.37 -27.17
CA LEU A 444 5.60 -12.01 -27.38
C LEU A 444 5.65 -11.56 -28.85
N ASP A 445 6.61 -12.08 -29.61
CA ASP A 445 6.74 -11.76 -31.06
C ASP A 445 5.66 -12.44 -31.93
N ARG A 446 4.95 -13.43 -31.41
CA ARG A 446 4.00 -14.27 -32.17
C ARG A 446 2.56 -14.26 -31.64
N GLN A 447 2.35 -13.83 -30.38
CA GLN A 447 1.03 -13.86 -29.77
C GLN A 447 0.38 -12.47 -29.78
N SER A 448 -0.93 -12.43 -29.89
CA SER A 448 -1.64 -11.19 -29.61
C SER A 448 -1.37 -10.79 -28.16
N ARG A 449 -1.25 -9.51 -27.89
CA ARG A 449 -1.01 -8.98 -26.53
C ARG A 449 -2.08 -9.38 -25.52
N GLU A 450 -3.25 -9.81 -25.99
CA GLU A 450 -4.32 -10.35 -25.15
C GLU A 450 -3.99 -11.77 -24.63
N GLU A 451 -3.11 -12.49 -25.33
CA GLU A 451 -2.76 -13.89 -25.04
C GLU A 451 -1.51 -14.05 -24.18
N VAL A 452 -0.84 -12.94 -23.83
CA VAL A 452 0.34 -12.98 -22.96
C VAL A 452 0.02 -13.68 -21.65
N TYR A 453 0.74 -14.77 -21.35
CA TYR A 453 0.57 -15.53 -20.14
C TYR A 453 1.00 -14.70 -18.93
N SER A 454 0.08 -14.48 -18.00
CA SER A 454 0.30 -13.61 -16.85
C SER A 454 -0.59 -13.97 -15.67
N GLY A 455 -0.16 -13.60 -14.48
CA GLY A 455 -0.90 -13.78 -13.24
C GLY A 455 -0.62 -12.67 -12.22
N PRO A 456 -1.38 -12.64 -11.13
CA PRO A 456 -1.19 -11.66 -10.06
C PRO A 456 -0.03 -12.03 -9.15
N PHE A 457 0.56 -11.01 -8.49
CA PHE A 457 1.50 -11.20 -7.38
C PHE A 457 1.26 -10.17 -6.28
N ILE A 458 1.70 -10.52 -5.08
CA ILE A 458 1.80 -9.63 -3.93
C ILE A 458 3.15 -9.83 -3.24
N LEU A 459 3.77 -8.72 -2.83
CA LEU A 459 4.94 -8.70 -1.96
C LEU A 459 4.63 -7.80 -0.77
N TRP A 460 5.18 -8.13 0.40
CA TRP A 460 5.11 -7.28 1.58
C TRP A 460 6.45 -7.19 2.30
N ASN A 461 6.72 -6.02 2.87
CA ASN A 461 7.98 -5.72 3.52
C ASN A 461 8.08 -6.41 4.88
N VAL A 462 9.22 -7.04 5.16
CA VAL A 462 9.54 -7.73 6.42
C VAL A 462 10.86 -7.26 7.05
N ASP A 463 11.30 -6.03 6.76
CA ASP A 463 12.52 -5.48 7.34
C ASP A 463 12.52 -5.51 8.88
N SER A 464 11.36 -5.27 9.51
CA SER A 464 11.23 -5.30 10.96
C SER A 464 11.46 -6.69 11.53
N LEU A 465 10.97 -7.73 10.85
CA LEU A 465 11.18 -9.13 11.22
C LEU A 465 12.66 -9.52 11.08
N GLU A 466 13.28 -9.18 9.96
CA GLU A 466 14.68 -9.55 9.73
C GLU A 466 15.61 -8.85 10.72
N LYS A 467 15.38 -7.58 11.00
CA LYS A 467 16.13 -6.85 12.04
C LYS A 467 15.94 -7.48 13.43
N HIS A 468 14.73 -7.85 13.79
CA HIS A 468 14.46 -8.55 15.07
C HIS A 468 15.25 -9.87 15.17
N LYS A 469 15.32 -10.64 14.06
CA LYS A 469 16.09 -11.88 14.03
C LYS A 469 17.60 -11.65 14.17
N GLU A 470 18.12 -10.60 13.53
CA GLU A 470 19.53 -10.21 13.63
C GLU A 470 19.89 -9.79 15.06
N ASP A 471 19.08 -8.95 15.70
CA ASP A 471 19.32 -8.48 17.06
C ASP A 471 19.26 -9.64 18.09
N ARG A 472 18.31 -10.57 17.94
CA ARG A 472 18.25 -11.78 18.77
C ARG A 472 19.49 -12.67 18.64
N LYS A 473 19.99 -12.88 17.43
CA LYS A 473 21.22 -13.65 17.21
C LYS A 473 22.43 -12.99 17.85
N ALA A 474 22.51 -11.67 17.84
CA ALA A 474 23.57 -10.92 18.49
C ALA A 474 23.50 -11.11 20.03
N GLU A 475 22.31 -11.01 20.62
CA GLU A 475 22.10 -11.24 22.07
C GLU A 475 22.47 -12.68 22.49
N GLU A 476 22.13 -13.67 21.68
CA GLU A 476 22.49 -15.08 21.94
C GLU A 476 24.00 -15.32 21.90
N LEU A 477 24.74 -14.60 21.01
CA LEU A 477 26.19 -14.70 20.92
C LEU A 477 26.90 -13.99 22.07
N ASP A 478 26.32 -12.91 22.60
CA ASP A 478 26.88 -12.14 23.72
C ASP A 478 26.47 -12.69 25.09
N ALA A 479 25.55 -13.67 25.11
CA ALA A 479 25.17 -14.30 26.40
C ALA A 479 26.35 -15.03 27.00
N PRO A 480 26.74 -14.76 28.27
CA PRO A 480 27.83 -15.47 28.92
C PRO A 480 27.48 -16.96 28.98
N LEU A 481 28.43 -17.80 28.51
CA LEU A 481 28.33 -19.24 28.67
C LEU A 481 28.08 -19.54 30.14
N SER A 482 26.85 -19.88 30.51
CA SER A 482 26.53 -20.39 31.83
C SER A 482 27.25 -21.73 31.99
N LEU A 483 28.39 -21.66 32.69
CA LEU A 483 29.14 -22.82 33.16
C LEU A 483 28.36 -23.56 34.24
#